data_26db2cb8f56642f4e604bc62cf21a058
#
_entry.id   26db2cb8f56642f4e604bc62cf21a058
#
_cell.length_a   1.000
_cell.length_b   1.000
_cell.length_c   1.000
_cell.angle_alpha   90.00
_cell.angle_beta   90.00
_cell.angle_gamma   90.00
#
_symmetry.space_group_name_H-M   'P 1'
#
loop_
_entity.id
_entity.type
_entity.pdbx_description
1 polymer ?
#
loop_
_entity_poly.entity_id
_entity_poly.type
_entity_poly.pdbx_seq_one_letter_code
_entity_poly.pdbx_strand_id
1 'polypeptide(L)'
;MKMTRRNFLSASALTLLSCQLAPAARADCLLSDLFHGADTALPPKPLTAKVVDANPFMGRSESNIHHDCYNTDSTDAVLPVGICPEVNVAMEKTNPNASPAIFFDNFDNPVSPFLGGLAIRDLDAEEVRTIGFFSPAKHDGGGYLIQSSYSFVDGRNLIVCPTSHNHVLMLRATDEKGTPLPVFEKVLDINIKEAAERVLGRSLEQNLLSIVFDYDGNLWFVTGGFRIYPSRGQQSAMGYISHNAIETILAGGTADLDHEVHVYAPAPGEGAENGIASCREGAVILTNLACYLLRANGGVEVVWRTPYDSVGAKDSREGAATTGGGLAWGGGCSPSLSRELVFFTDNLETVSLMAVDIRTGEVAASHPVID
;
A
#
# COMPACT_ATOMS: atom_id res chain seq x y z
N MET A 1 26.32 -6.63 -22.46
CA MET A 1 25.49 -7.83 -22.16
C MET A 1 24.13 -7.28 -21.75
N LYS A 2 23.11 -7.38 -22.62
CA LYS A 2 21.78 -6.85 -22.31
C LYS A 2 21.15 -7.71 -21.20
N MET A 3 20.78 -7.09 -20.08
CA MET A 3 20.13 -7.78 -18.97
C MET A 3 18.64 -7.88 -19.26
N THR A 4 18.10 -9.08 -19.36
CA THR A 4 16.66 -9.28 -19.54
C THR A 4 15.92 -9.15 -18.20
N ARG A 5 14.65 -8.79 -18.21
CA ARG A 5 13.76 -8.70 -17.05
C ARG A 5 13.84 -9.97 -16.15
N ARG A 6 13.93 -11.12 -16.76
CA ARG A 6 14.06 -12.41 -16.04
C ARG A 6 15.36 -12.51 -15.26
N ASN A 7 16.45 -11.91 -15.81
CA ASN A 7 17.75 -11.89 -15.14
C ASN A 7 17.81 -10.85 -14.03
N PHE A 8 17.05 -9.73 -14.16
CA PHE A 8 16.93 -8.71 -13.11
C PHE A 8 16.16 -9.24 -11.89
N LEU A 9 15.01 -9.88 -12.09
CA LEU A 9 14.22 -10.47 -11.00
C LEU A 9 14.94 -11.63 -10.33
N SER A 10 15.67 -12.48 -11.08
CA SER A 10 16.50 -13.52 -10.48
C SER A 10 17.74 -12.96 -9.80
N ALA A 11 18.33 -11.89 -10.30
CA ALA A 11 19.44 -11.22 -9.64
C ALA A 11 19.01 -10.57 -8.33
N SER A 12 17.83 -9.91 -8.29
CA SER A 12 17.30 -9.31 -7.07
C SER A 12 16.94 -10.36 -6.01
N ALA A 13 16.34 -11.49 -6.41
CA ALA A 13 16.05 -12.61 -5.51
C ALA A 13 17.33 -13.31 -5.03
N LEU A 14 18.35 -13.47 -5.91
CA LEU A 14 19.65 -14.02 -5.52
C LEU A 14 20.44 -13.04 -4.63
N THR A 15 20.33 -11.76 -4.87
CA THR A 15 21.01 -10.73 -4.03
C THR A 15 20.43 -10.72 -2.62
N LEU A 16 19.12 -10.87 -2.47
CA LEU A 16 18.48 -11.01 -1.15
C LEU A 16 18.86 -12.35 -0.46
N LEU A 17 19.02 -13.44 -1.22
CA LEU A 17 19.46 -14.72 -0.65
C LEU A 17 20.97 -14.73 -0.35
N SER A 18 21.79 -14.06 -1.15
CA SER A 18 23.26 -14.02 -0.96
C SER A 18 23.68 -13.10 0.19
N CYS A 19 22.87 -12.08 0.52
CA CYS A 19 23.11 -11.27 1.73
C CYS A 19 22.92 -12.06 3.03
N GLN A 20 22.22 -13.18 3.00
CA GLN A 20 22.06 -14.06 4.18
C GLN A 20 23.24 -15.04 4.39
N LEU A 21 24.12 -15.22 3.40
CA LEU A 21 25.15 -16.29 3.41
C LEU A 21 26.59 -15.81 3.24
N ALA A 22 26.85 -14.51 3.12
CA ALA A 22 28.22 -14.00 2.94
C ALA A 22 28.74 -13.30 4.21
N PRO A 23 29.98 -13.58 4.65
CA PRO A 23 30.61 -12.80 5.72
C PRO A 23 30.77 -11.34 5.27
N ALA A 24 30.60 -10.43 6.21
CA ALA A 24 30.47 -8.98 6.08
C ALA A 24 31.52 -8.23 5.20
N ALA A 25 32.55 -8.89 4.75
CA ALA A 25 33.69 -8.28 4.04
C ALA A 25 33.49 -8.06 2.52
N ARG A 26 32.35 -8.43 1.92
CA ARG A 26 32.10 -8.28 0.48
C ARG A 26 30.92 -7.40 0.07
N ALA A 27 30.19 -6.85 1.03
CA ALA A 27 29.08 -5.92 0.72
C ALA A 27 29.59 -4.55 0.27
N ASP A 28 30.79 -4.15 0.66
CA ASP A 28 31.36 -2.83 0.34
C ASP A 28 31.68 -2.63 -1.13
N CYS A 29 31.97 -3.70 -1.87
CA CYS A 29 32.41 -3.58 -3.28
C CYS A 29 31.24 -3.43 -4.27
N LEU A 30 30.06 -3.97 -3.99
CA LEU A 30 28.94 -3.97 -4.93
C LEU A 30 28.06 -2.73 -4.83
N LEU A 31 27.97 -2.13 -3.66
CA LEU A 31 27.21 -0.88 -3.46
C LEU A 31 28.03 0.33 -3.91
N SER A 32 29.36 0.35 -3.71
CA SER A 32 30.21 1.44 -4.15
C SER A 32 30.19 1.61 -5.69
N ASP A 33 30.21 0.52 -6.45
CA ASP A 33 30.21 0.56 -7.91
C ASP A 33 28.87 0.99 -8.50
N LEU A 34 27.78 0.82 -7.77
CA LEU A 34 26.44 1.32 -8.15
C LEU A 34 26.27 2.82 -7.94
N PHE A 35 27.01 3.40 -7.00
CA PHE A 35 26.90 4.81 -6.63
C PHE A 35 28.06 5.70 -7.13
N HIS A 36 29.11 5.15 -7.72
CA HIS A 36 30.23 5.91 -8.28
C HIS A 36 29.98 6.47 -9.69
N GLY A 37 28.78 6.37 -10.21
CA GLY A 37 28.46 6.83 -11.58
C GLY A 37 27.96 8.28 -11.73
N ALA A 38 27.78 9.03 -10.67
CA ALA A 38 27.25 10.38 -10.77
C ALA A 38 27.99 11.35 -9.86
N ASP A 39 29.12 11.85 -10.33
CA ASP A 39 29.75 13.08 -9.82
C ASP A 39 28.94 14.32 -10.28
N THR A 40 27.62 14.24 -10.14
CA THR A 40 26.74 15.39 -10.21
C THR A 40 26.43 15.82 -8.80
N ALA A 41 27.24 16.76 -8.31
CA ALA A 41 26.85 17.54 -7.16
C ALA A 41 25.44 18.09 -7.41
N LEU A 42 24.43 17.44 -6.81
CA LEU A 42 23.10 18.02 -6.76
C LEU A 42 23.25 19.42 -6.15
N PRO A 43 22.77 20.46 -6.80
CA PRO A 43 22.86 21.79 -6.22
C PRO A 43 22.20 21.76 -4.86
N PRO A 44 22.82 22.33 -3.81
CA PRO A 44 22.28 22.38 -2.47
C PRO A 44 21.12 23.37 -2.41
N LYS A 45 20.03 23.08 -3.08
CA LYS A 45 18.76 23.77 -2.85
C LYS A 45 17.91 22.80 -2.03
N PRO A 46 17.58 23.14 -0.76
CA PRO A 46 16.54 22.43 -0.05
C PRO A 46 15.30 22.44 -0.94
N LEU A 47 14.71 21.28 -1.19
CA LEU A 47 13.38 21.19 -1.76
C LEU A 47 12.42 21.79 -0.74
N THR A 48 12.18 23.10 -0.84
CA THR A 48 11.31 23.85 0.09
C THR A 48 9.84 23.76 -0.29
N ALA A 49 9.50 23.10 -1.38
CA ALA A 49 8.12 22.90 -1.78
C ALA A 49 7.55 21.71 -1.01
N LYS A 50 6.51 21.94 -0.22
CA LYS A 50 5.62 20.86 0.21
C LYS A 50 5.10 20.17 -1.05
N VAL A 51 5.47 18.91 -1.20
CA VAL A 51 5.13 18.12 -2.41
C VAL A 51 3.62 17.89 -2.45
N VAL A 52 2.99 17.73 -1.29
CA VAL A 52 1.55 17.42 -1.18
C VAL A 52 0.89 18.18 -0.02
N ASP A 53 -0.41 18.32 -0.08
CA ASP A 53 -1.20 18.84 1.02
C ASP A 53 -1.40 17.75 2.07
N ALA A 54 -1.24 18.10 3.35
CA ALA A 54 -1.47 17.15 4.43
C ALA A 54 -2.94 16.73 4.46
N ASN A 55 -3.18 15.42 4.50
CA ASN A 55 -4.51 14.86 4.73
C ASN A 55 -4.77 14.82 6.25
N PRO A 56 -5.84 15.50 6.75
CA PRO A 56 -6.09 15.59 8.20
C PRO A 56 -6.48 14.26 8.85
N PHE A 57 -6.86 13.26 8.05
CA PHE A 57 -7.25 11.93 8.53
C PHE A 57 -6.12 10.91 8.51
N MET A 58 -4.99 11.25 7.89
CA MET A 58 -3.78 10.41 7.89
C MET A 58 -2.85 10.83 9.03
N GLY A 59 -2.05 9.90 9.51
CA GLY A 59 -0.98 10.17 10.47
C GLY A 59 0.17 10.97 9.85
N ARG A 60 1.31 10.96 10.53
CA ARG A 60 2.54 11.59 10.03
C ARG A 60 3.02 10.94 8.72
N SER A 61 3.99 11.57 8.06
CA SER A 61 4.50 11.13 6.76
C SER A 61 5.00 9.67 6.73
N GLU A 62 5.53 9.15 7.83
CA GLU A 62 5.98 7.76 7.95
C GLU A 62 4.89 6.79 8.38
N SER A 63 3.63 7.19 8.32
CA SER A 63 2.50 6.41 8.84
C SER A 63 2.05 5.24 7.96
N ASN A 64 2.56 5.10 6.75
CA ASN A 64 2.29 3.99 5.85
C ASN A 64 3.52 3.62 5.01
N ILE A 65 3.43 2.54 4.21
CA ILE A 65 4.52 2.04 3.38
C ILE A 65 5.00 3.06 2.32
N HIS A 66 4.14 3.98 1.88
CA HIS A 66 4.42 5.00 0.88
C HIS A 66 4.54 6.41 1.48
N HIS A 67 4.69 6.51 2.78
CA HIS A 67 4.84 7.69 3.62
C HIS A 67 3.58 8.56 3.73
N ASP A 68 2.88 8.83 2.64
CA ASP A 68 1.69 9.71 2.63
C ASP A 68 0.55 9.16 1.76
N CYS A 69 -0.59 9.83 1.75
CA CYS A 69 -1.75 9.42 0.96
C CYS A 69 -1.60 9.63 -0.55
N TYR A 70 -0.58 10.39 -1.00
CA TYR A 70 -0.21 10.55 -2.40
C TYR A 70 0.74 9.46 -2.90
N ASN A 71 1.21 8.58 -2.02
CA ASN A 71 2.22 7.56 -2.30
C ASN A 71 3.51 8.18 -2.89
N THR A 72 4.01 9.25 -2.27
CA THR A 72 5.19 9.97 -2.79
C THR A 72 6.51 9.31 -2.45
N ASP A 73 6.53 8.39 -1.50
CA ASP A 73 7.74 7.80 -0.92
C ASP A 73 8.75 8.86 -0.42
N SER A 74 8.24 10.04 -0.03
CA SER A 74 9.01 11.18 0.44
C SER A 74 8.78 11.43 1.92
N THR A 75 9.83 11.74 2.65
CA THR A 75 9.77 12.04 4.09
C THR A 75 10.32 13.43 4.39
N ASP A 76 9.72 14.10 5.38
CA ASP A 76 10.24 15.33 6.00
C ASP A 76 11.28 15.02 7.09
N ALA A 77 11.51 13.76 7.43
CA ALA A 77 12.49 13.36 8.43
C ALA A 77 13.91 13.73 7.98
N VAL A 78 14.70 14.21 8.92
CA VAL A 78 16.11 14.48 8.67
C VAL A 78 16.85 13.14 8.58
N LEU A 79 17.17 12.76 7.34
CA LEU A 79 17.96 11.55 7.10
C LEU A 79 19.45 11.83 7.32
N PRO A 80 20.24 10.84 7.79
CA PRO A 80 21.68 10.96 7.86
C PRO A 80 22.24 11.15 6.45
N VAL A 81 22.92 12.28 6.23
CA VAL A 81 23.59 12.59 4.96
C VAL A 81 25.07 12.32 5.13
N GLY A 82 25.62 11.45 4.30
CA GLY A 82 27.04 11.12 4.28
C GLY A 82 27.32 9.64 4.51
N ILE A 83 28.62 9.31 4.58
CA ILE A 83 29.06 7.94 4.88
C ILE A 83 28.81 7.68 6.36
N CYS A 84 27.94 6.74 6.67
CA CYS A 84 27.76 6.26 8.04
C CYS A 84 28.88 5.27 8.35
N PRO A 85 29.85 5.59 9.23
CA PRO A 85 31.01 4.72 9.50
C PRO A 85 30.63 3.47 10.29
N GLU A 86 29.50 3.49 10.98
CA GLU A 86 29.01 2.36 11.77
C GLU A 86 27.51 2.16 11.51
N VAL A 87 27.14 0.95 11.13
CA VAL A 87 25.74 0.51 11.01
C VAL A 87 25.48 -0.53 12.08
N ASN A 88 24.62 -0.20 13.01
CA ASN A 88 24.11 -1.16 13.99
C ASN A 88 23.02 -2.00 13.34
N VAL A 89 23.24 -3.32 13.22
CA VAL A 89 22.26 -4.26 12.70
C VAL A 89 21.69 -5.07 13.85
N ALA A 90 20.43 -4.85 14.18
CA ALA A 90 19.68 -5.68 15.08
C ALA A 90 18.76 -6.63 14.27
N MET A 91 18.82 -7.93 14.57
CA MET A 91 18.04 -8.95 13.88
C MET A 91 17.13 -9.69 14.86
N GLU A 92 15.86 -9.82 14.51
CA GLU A 92 14.94 -10.72 15.19
C GLU A 92 15.02 -12.12 14.53
N LYS A 93 15.46 -13.11 15.32
CA LYS A 93 15.67 -14.49 14.83
C LYS A 93 14.38 -15.31 14.66
N THR A 94 13.24 -14.78 15.10
CA THR A 94 12.02 -15.59 15.30
C THR A 94 10.82 -15.21 14.42
N ASN A 95 10.96 -14.26 13.49
CA ASN A 95 9.85 -13.87 12.62
C ASN A 95 9.99 -14.47 11.21
N PRO A 96 9.32 -15.61 10.92
CA PRO A 96 9.38 -16.23 9.60
C PRO A 96 8.56 -15.47 8.53
N ASN A 97 7.74 -14.49 8.91
CA ASN A 97 6.84 -13.74 8.04
C ASN A 97 7.28 -12.27 7.91
N ALA A 98 8.53 -12.06 7.55
CA ALA A 98 9.01 -10.71 7.28
C ALA A 98 8.31 -10.12 6.06
N SER A 99 7.27 -9.32 6.25
CA SER A 99 6.87 -8.33 5.26
C SER A 99 7.86 -7.16 5.36
N PRO A 100 8.26 -6.55 4.24
CA PRO A 100 9.17 -5.41 4.25
C PRO A 100 8.53 -4.12 4.76
N ALA A 101 7.23 -4.10 5.03
CA ALA A 101 6.51 -2.91 5.44
C ALA A 101 6.73 -2.63 6.92
N ILE A 102 7.39 -1.52 7.20
CA ILE A 102 7.48 -0.91 8.54
C ILE A 102 6.95 0.51 8.40
N PHE A 103 6.06 0.91 9.30
CA PHE A 103 5.56 2.27 9.39
C PHE A 103 5.60 2.70 10.86
N PHE A 104 5.45 3.99 11.12
CA PHE A 104 5.55 4.54 12.45
C PHE A 104 4.23 5.13 12.90
N ASP A 105 3.93 4.98 14.19
CA ASP A 105 2.81 5.66 14.78
C ASP A 105 3.15 7.14 15.07
N ASN A 106 2.16 7.93 15.52
CA ASN A 106 2.36 9.35 15.76
C ASN A 106 3.30 9.66 16.96
N PHE A 107 3.77 8.63 17.66
CA PHE A 107 4.74 8.70 18.75
C PHE A 107 6.08 8.05 18.39
N ASP A 108 6.31 7.82 17.09
CA ASP A 108 7.54 7.22 16.54
C ASP A 108 7.77 5.75 16.94
N ASN A 109 6.72 5.03 17.38
CA ASN A 109 6.83 3.60 17.61
C ASN A 109 6.79 2.84 16.27
N PRO A 110 7.79 1.98 15.98
CA PRO A 110 7.82 1.21 14.75
C PRO A 110 6.78 0.07 14.80
N VAL A 111 5.89 0.06 13.82
CA VAL A 111 4.87 -0.96 13.61
C VAL A 111 5.29 -1.86 12.46
N SER A 112 5.29 -3.15 12.67
CA SER A 112 5.71 -4.14 11.67
C SER A 112 4.79 -5.36 11.68
N PRO A 113 4.77 -6.14 10.58
CA PRO A 113 4.05 -7.41 10.53
C PRO A 113 4.52 -8.41 11.57
N PHE A 114 3.58 -9.17 12.13
CA PHE A 114 3.86 -10.20 13.13
C PHE A 114 2.80 -11.29 13.12
N LEU A 115 3.19 -12.53 12.78
CA LEU A 115 2.34 -13.73 12.85
C LEU A 115 0.91 -13.54 12.27
N GLY A 116 0.83 -12.89 11.11
CA GLY A 116 -0.45 -12.57 10.47
C GLY A 116 -1.18 -11.35 11.01
N GLY A 117 -0.63 -10.70 12.02
CA GLY A 117 -1.07 -9.44 12.61
C GLY A 117 0.00 -8.37 12.54
N LEU A 118 0.02 -7.49 13.53
CA LEU A 118 0.95 -6.37 13.66
C LEU A 118 1.57 -6.34 15.05
N ALA A 119 2.78 -5.80 15.16
CA ALA A 119 3.46 -5.57 16.42
C ALA A 119 4.23 -4.25 16.44
N ILE A 120 4.35 -3.66 17.64
CA ILE A 120 5.33 -2.61 17.93
C ILE A 120 6.61 -3.28 18.43
N ARG A 121 7.75 -2.79 17.92
CA ARG A 121 9.09 -3.29 18.21
C ARG A 121 9.86 -2.30 19.07
N ASP A 122 10.62 -2.82 20.03
CA ASP A 122 11.64 -2.08 20.75
C ASP A 122 12.95 -2.22 19.97
N LEU A 123 13.34 -1.15 19.28
CA LEU A 123 14.56 -1.10 18.47
C LEU A 123 15.78 -0.65 19.28
N ASP A 124 15.59 -0.09 20.49
CA ASP A 124 16.67 0.40 21.37
C ASP A 124 17.27 -0.70 22.25
N ALA A 125 16.61 -1.87 22.29
CA ALA A 125 17.13 -3.02 23.02
C ALA A 125 18.32 -3.64 22.27
N GLU A 126 19.25 -4.28 22.99
CA GLU A 126 20.37 -5.05 22.40
C GLU A 126 19.86 -6.12 21.42
N GLU A 127 18.71 -6.69 21.68
CA GLU A 127 17.98 -7.57 20.77
C GLU A 127 16.60 -6.97 20.51
N VAL A 128 16.21 -6.86 19.22
CA VAL A 128 14.85 -6.42 18.84
C VAL A 128 13.81 -7.32 19.49
N ARG A 129 12.88 -6.72 20.24
CA ARG A 129 11.81 -7.45 20.91
C ARG A 129 10.44 -6.85 20.63
N THR A 130 9.42 -7.70 20.66
CA THR A 130 8.03 -7.28 20.59
C THR A 130 7.58 -6.74 21.95
N ILE A 131 7.07 -5.51 21.98
CA ILE A 131 6.54 -4.87 23.19
C ILE A 131 5.02 -4.76 23.21
N GLY A 132 4.38 -4.81 22.04
CA GLY A 132 2.93 -4.87 21.91
C GLY A 132 2.53 -5.53 20.60
N PHE A 133 1.37 -6.18 20.54
CA PHE A 133 0.93 -6.84 19.32
C PHE A 133 -0.59 -7.01 19.22
N PHE A 134 -1.05 -7.21 17.97
CA PHE A 134 -2.38 -7.71 17.63
C PHE A 134 -2.25 -8.98 16.80
N SER A 135 -3.01 -10.01 17.16
CA SER A 135 -3.12 -11.24 16.37
C SER A 135 -4.60 -11.53 16.10
N PRO A 136 -5.05 -11.50 14.84
CA PRO A 136 -6.44 -11.78 14.50
C PRO A 136 -6.93 -13.13 15.05
N ALA A 137 -6.09 -14.16 14.98
CA ALA A 137 -6.43 -15.49 15.47
C ALA A 137 -6.82 -15.54 16.94
N LYS A 138 -6.27 -14.65 17.78
CA LYS A 138 -6.59 -14.59 19.22
C LYS A 138 -7.86 -13.79 19.52
N HIS A 139 -8.18 -12.81 18.67
CA HIS A 139 -9.30 -11.90 18.92
C HIS A 139 -10.60 -12.37 18.29
N ASP A 140 -10.55 -13.06 17.16
CA ASP A 140 -11.72 -13.38 16.33
C ASP A 140 -11.91 -14.87 16.06
N GLY A 141 -11.34 -15.74 16.91
CA GLY A 141 -11.43 -17.18 16.76
C GLY A 141 -10.55 -17.75 15.63
N GLY A 142 -9.74 -16.93 15.02
CA GLY A 142 -8.81 -17.28 13.95
C GLY A 142 -9.44 -17.21 12.57
N GLY A 143 -8.64 -17.00 11.57
CA GLY A 143 -9.05 -17.18 10.19
C GLY A 143 -8.64 -16.09 9.23
N TYR A 144 -8.37 -14.86 9.63
CA TYR A 144 -7.92 -13.85 8.70
C TYR A 144 -6.55 -13.26 9.05
N LEU A 145 -5.88 -12.79 8.01
CA LEU A 145 -4.58 -12.15 8.11
C LEU A 145 -4.73 -10.64 7.83
N ILE A 146 -3.94 -9.82 8.51
CA ILE A 146 -3.82 -8.41 8.18
C ILE A 146 -2.98 -8.25 6.91
N GLN A 147 -3.45 -7.45 5.97
CA GLN A 147 -2.69 -7.00 4.79
C GLN A 147 -1.76 -5.85 5.21
N SER A 148 -0.70 -6.20 5.91
CA SER A 148 0.18 -5.24 6.59
C SER A 148 0.82 -4.22 5.67
N SER A 149 1.07 -4.56 4.40
CA SER A 149 1.67 -3.65 3.42
C SER A 149 0.82 -2.41 3.14
N TYR A 150 -0.49 -2.48 3.33
CA TYR A 150 -1.40 -1.37 3.10
C TYR A 150 -2.16 -0.96 4.37
N SER A 151 -1.62 -1.31 5.52
CA SER A 151 -2.02 -0.74 6.80
C SER A 151 -1.36 0.61 7.00
N PHE A 152 -2.00 1.49 7.74
CA PHE A 152 -1.45 2.82 8.05
C PHE A 152 -1.91 3.31 9.42
N VAL A 153 -1.33 4.39 9.91
CA VAL A 153 -1.76 5.10 11.12
C VAL A 153 -2.57 6.32 10.73
N ASP A 154 -3.71 6.53 11.38
CA ASP A 154 -4.55 7.70 11.18
C ASP A 154 -4.14 8.90 12.05
N GLY A 155 -4.78 10.05 11.82
CA GLY A 155 -4.52 11.27 12.59
C GLY A 155 -4.78 11.15 14.09
N ARG A 156 -5.55 10.13 14.53
CA ARG A 156 -5.88 9.82 15.94
C ARG A 156 -4.93 8.79 16.56
N ASN A 157 -3.90 8.40 15.84
CA ASN A 157 -2.97 7.32 16.23
C ASN A 157 -3.62 5.94 16.29
N LEU A 158 -4.67 5.69 15.50
CA LEU A 158 -5.20 4.35 15.32
C LEU A 158 -4.55 3.69 14.11
N ILE A 159 -4.17 2.43 14.24
CA ILE A 159 -3.68 1.63 13.11
C ILE A 159 -4.90 1.13 12.33
N VAL A 160 -4.99 1.48 11.06
CA VAL A 160 -6.08 1.09 10.16
C VAL A 160 -5.60 -0.02 9.26
N CYS A 161 -6.30 -1.17 9.26
CA CYS A 161 -5.82 -2.39 8.63
C CYS A 161 -6.88 -3.04 7.73
N PRO A 162 -6.54 -3.37 6.47
CA PRO A 162 -7.33 -4.28 5.65
C PRO A 162 -7.01 -5.74 5.99
N THR A 163 -7.98 -6.64 5.85
CA THR A 163 -7.80 -8.07 6.16
C THR A 163 -8.15 -8.99 5.00
N SER A 164 -7.67 -10.23 5.07
CA SER A 164 -7.93 -11.26 4.06
C SER A 164 -9.39 -11.75 4.03
N HIS A 165 -10.23 -11.37 4.97
CA HIS A 165 -11.66 -11.72 5.03
C HIS A 165 -12.57 -10.49 4.83
N ASN A 166 -12.03 -9.44 4.23
CA ASN A 166 -12.76 -8.23 3.86
C ASN A 166 -13.24 -7.40 5.07
N HIS A 167 -12.53 -7.48 6.18
CA HIS A 167 -12.71 -6.59 7.30
C HIS A 167 -11.74 -5.42 7.25
N VAL A 168 -12.24 -4.24 7.56
CA VAL A 168 -11.44 -3.09 7.95
C VAL A 168 -11.40 -3.05 9.47
N LEU A 169 -10.21 -3.06 10.03
CA LEU A 169 -9.99 -2.93 11.47
C LEU A 169 -9.37 -1.58 11.79
N MET A 170 -9.74 -1.01 12.93
CA MET A 170 -8.97 0.06 13.56
C MET A 170 -8.51 -0.41 14.94
N LEU A 171 -7.22 -0.28 15.19
CA LEU A 171 -6.57 -0.80 16.38
C LEU A 171 -5.93 0.34 17.17
N ARG A 172 -6.18 0.38 18.48
CA ARG A 172 -5.43 1.22 19.41
C ARG A 172 -4.21 0.43 19.90
N ALA A 173 -3.02 0.89 19.52
CA ALA A 173 -1.76 0.23 19.83
C ALA A 173 -0.99 0.86 21.00
N THR A 174 -1.35 2.10 21.38
CA THR A 174 -0.72 2.86 22.46
C THR A 174 -1.76 3.52 23.37
N ASP A 175 -1.33 3.89 24.57
CA ASP A 175 -2.06 4.80 25.43
C ASP A 175 -1.96 6.26 24.94
N GLU A 176 -2.60 7.20 25.64
CA GLU A 176 -2.60 8.63 25.29
C GLU A 176 -1.20 9.29 25.38
N LYS A 177 -0.23 8.65 25.99
CA LYS A 177 1.15 9.12 26.13
C LYS A 177 2.08 8.49 25.11
N GLY A 178 1.54 7.63 24.23
CA GLY A 178 2.31 6.90 23.24
C GLY A 178 3.00 5.64 23.76
N THR A 179 2.67 5.19 24.99
CA THR A 179 3.21 3.95 25.52
C THR A 179 2.53 2.75 24.85
N PRO A 180 3.29 1.82 24.25
CA PRO A 180 2.72 0.64 23.62
C PRO A 180 1.90 -0.23 24.57
N LEU A 181 0.70 -0.63 24.14
CA LEU A 181 -0.13 -1.60 24.83
C LEU A 181 0.41 -3.01 24.56
N PRO A 182 0.50 -3.89 25.57
CA PRO A 182 0.94 -5.28 25.38
C PRO A 182 0.10 -6.06 24.39
N VAL A 183 -1.19 -5.76 24.29
CA VAL A 183 -2.14 -6.28 23.32
C VAL A 183 -2.93 -5.09 22.78
N PHE A 184 -2.93 -4.93 21.44
CA PHE A 184 -3.68 -3.83 20.83
C PHE A 184 -5.18 -4.04 20.98
N GLU A 185 -5.91 -2.97 21.18
CA GLU A 185 -7.36 -2.98 21.31
C GLU A 185 -8.03 -2.79 19.95
N LYS A 186 -8.95 -3.66 19.57
CA LYS A 186 -9.79 -3.48 18.40
C LYS A 186 -10.91 -2.48 18.74
N VAL A 187 -10.89 -1.30 18.13
CA VAL A 187 -11.87 -0.23 18.38
C VAL A 187 -12.91 -0.09 17.26
N LEU A 188 -12.62 -0.65 16.08
CA LEU A 188 -13.55 -0.71 14.95
C LEU A 188 -13.32 -2.00 14.17
N ASP A 189 -14.43 -2.59 13.70
CA ASP A 189 -14.43 -3.76 12.83
C ASP A 189 -15.63 -3.67 11.87
N ILE A 190 -15.35 -3.42 10.58
CA ILE A 190 -16.37 -3.31 9.54
C ILE A 190 -16.07 -4.34 8.45
N ASN A 191 -17.04 -5.22 8.19
CA ASN A 191 -16.97 -6.17 7.08
C ASN A 191 -17.63 -5.56 5.84
N ILE A 192 -16.85 -5.40 4.74
CA ILE A 192 -17.37 -4.83 3.49
C ILE A 192 -17.92 -5.91 2.53
N LYS A 193 -17.81 -7.18 2.88
CA LYS A 193 -18.08 -8.30 1.97
C LYS A 193 -19.52 -8.30 1.44
N GLU A 194 -20.51 -8.15 2.31
CA GLU A 194 -21.92 -8.19 1.92
C GLU A 194 -22.29 -7.04 0.98
N ALA A 195 -21.78 -5.83 1.25
CA ALA A 195 -21.99 -4.68 0.39
C ALA A 195 -21.35 -4.90 -1.00
N ALA A 196 -20.12 -5.45 -1.03
CA ALA A 196 -19.44 -5.76 -2.28
C ALA A 196 -20.16 -6.86 -3.08
N GLU A 197 -20.58 -7.96 -2.44
CA GLU A 197 -21.31 -9.07 -3.08
C GLU A 197 -22.64 -8.62 -3.67
N ARG A 198 -23.35 -7.74 -3.00
CA ARG A 198 -24.62 -7.16 -3.48
C ARG A 198 -24.44 -6.40 -4.80
N VAL A 199 -23.38 -5.58 -4.91
CA VAL A 199 -23.07 -4.79 -6.11
C VAL A 199 -22.49 -5.67 -7.22
N LEU A 200 -21.63 -6.60 -6.88
CA LEU A 200 -21.05 -7.54 -7.85
C LEU A 200 -22.06 -8.56 -8.38
N GLY A 201 -23.17 -8.80 -7.66
CA GLY A 201 -24.15 -9.83 -7.99
C GLY A 201 -23.61 -11.27 -7.86
N ARG A 202 -22.53 -11.48 -7.15
CA ARG A 202 -21.83 -12.76 -6.93
C ARG A 202 -20.98 -12.73 -5.67
N SER A 203 -20.54 -13.89 -5.22
CA SER A 203 -19.62 -14.00 -4.10
C SER A 203 -18.30 -13.25 -4.38
N LEU A 204 -17.83 -12.54 -3.37
CA LEU A 204 -16.55 -11.87 -3.36
C LEU A 204 -15.44 -12.88 -2.98
N GLU A 205 -14.64 -13.25 -3.98
CA GLU A 205 -13.54 -14.19 -3.78
C GLU A 205 -12.21 -13.49 -3.51
N GLN A 206 -12.13 -12.19 -3.77
CA GLN A 206 -10.96 -11.37 -3.52
C GLN A 206 -10.93 -10.91 -2.06
N ASN A 207 -9.71 -10.69 -1.58
CA ASN A 207 -9.47 -10.10 -0.28
C ASN A 207 -9.49 -8.57 -0.37
N LEU A 208 -9.74 -7.92 0.75
CA LEU A 208 -9.50 -6.49 0.89
C LEU A 208 -8.00 -6.26 0.79
N LEU A 209 -7.58 -5.48 -0.22
CA LEU A 209 -6.18 -5.28 -0.55
C LEU A 209 -5.62 -4.04 0.11
N SER A 210 -6.21 -2.90 -0.18
CA SER A 210 -5.70 -1.59 0.20
C SER A 210 -6.82 -0.67 0.66
N ILE A 211 -6.46 0.24 1.56
CA ILE A 211 -7.35 1.25 2.13
C ILE A 211 -6.60 2.58 2.28
N VAL A 212 -7.33 3.69 2.20
CA VAL A 212 -6.79 5.04 2.45
C VAL A 212 -7.92 5.99 2.82
N PHE A 213 -7.68 6.96 3.70
CA PHE A 213 -8.63 8.07 3.91
C PHE A 213 -8.55 9.10 2.79
N ASP A 214 -9.70 9.60 2.34
CA ASP A 214 -9.76 10.84 1.56
C ASP A 214 -9.74 12.08 2.47
N TYR A 215 -9.83 13.26 1.85
CA TYR A 215 -9.78 14.54 2.56
C TYR A 215 -11.08 14.92 3.27
N ASP A 216 -12.15 14.16 3.05
CA ASP A 216 -13.45 14.28 3.71
C ASP A 216 -13.63 13.25 4.83
N GLY A 217 -12.63 12.38 5.04
CA GLY A 217 -12.61 11.35 6.07
C GLY A 217 -13.33 10.06 5.69
N ASN A 218 -13.72 9.88 4.43
CA ASN A 218 -14.20 8.60 3.96
C ASN A 218 -13.03 7.62 3.80
N LEU A 219 -13.21 6.38 4.20
CA LEU A 219 -12.20 5.34 4.08
C LEU A 219 -12.41 4.55 2.81
N TRP A 220 -11.64 4.87 1.79
CA TRP A 220 -11.62 4.16 0.53
C TRP A 220 -11.01 2.78 0.65
N PHE A 221 -11.51 1.83 -0.13
CA PHE A 221 -11.01 0.47 -0.20
C PHE A 221 -11.01 -0.08 -1.61
N VAL A 222 -10.14 -1.06 -1.85
CA VAL A 222 -10.15 -1.88 -3.04
C VAL A 222 -9.89 -3.33 -2.68
N THR A 223 -10.61 -4.26 -3.32
CA THR A 223 -10.34 -5.69 -3.24
C THR A 223 -9.42 -6.13 -4.36
N GLY A 224 -8.60 -7.14 -4.14
CA GLY A 224 -7.63 -7.61 -5.12
C GLY A 224 -6.44 -8.32 -4.47
N GLY A 225 -5.26 -8.08 -5.02
CA GLY A 225 -3.98 -8.50 -4.46
C GLY A 225 -3.45 -9.82 -4.95
N PHE A 226 -2.33 -10.21 -4.36
CA PHE A 226 -1.63 -11.42 -4.70
C PHE A 226 -2.48 -12.67 -4.49
N ARG A 227 -2.73 -13.40 -5.55
CA ARG A 227 -2.97 -14.82 -5.44
C ARG A 227 -1.94 -15.58 -6.26
N ILE A 228 -1.30 -16.53 -5.63
CA ILE A 228 -0.40 -17.48 -6.27
C ILE A 228 -1.17 -18.36 -7.29
N TYR A 229 -2.51 -18.35 -7.21
CA TYR A 229 -3.39 -19.09 -8.10
C TYR A 229 -4.44 -18.19 -8.76
N PRO A 230 -4.83 -18.51 -9.97
CA PRO A 230 -5.50 -17.59 -10.87
C PRO A 230 -6.95 -17.34 -10.47
N SER A 231 -7.18 -16.25 -9.74
CA SER A 231 -8.46 -15.56 -9.82
C SER A 231 -8.44 -14.61 -11.01
N ARG A 232 -7.81 -15.03 -12.07
CA ARG A 232 -7.67 -14.28 -13.31
C ARG A 232 -9.03 -14.04 -13.89
N GLY A 233 -9.28 -12.78 -14.24
CA GLY A 233 -10.58 -12.34 -14.69
C GLY A 233 -11.54 -12.01 -13.54
N GLN A 234 -11.14 -12.00 -12.29
CA GLN A 234 -11.97 -11.55 -11.19
C GLN A 234 -12.00 -10.03 -11.13
N GLN A 235 -13.20 -9.52 -11.07
CA GLN A 235 -13.53 -8.13 -10.93
C GLN A 235 -13.32 -7.67 -9.50
N SER A 236 -12.54 -6.61 -9.29
CA SER A 236 -12.39 -5.98 -7.98
C SER A 236 -13.67 -5.26 -7.56
N ALA A 237 -13.88 -5.12 -6.26
CA ALA A 237 -14.78 -4.15 -5.69
C ALA A 237 -13.96 -2.93 -5.23
N MET A 238 -14.41 -1.74 -5.59
CA MET A 238 -13.83 -0.45 -5.20
C MET A 238 -14.91 0.35 -4.48
N GLY A 239 -14.56 1.05 -3.42
CA GLY A 239 -15.58 1.79 -2.71
C GLY A 239 -15.06 2.56 -1.52
N TYR A 240 -15.97 3.04 -0.71
CA TYR A 240 -15.64 3.71 0.54
C TYR A 240 -16.65 3.40 1.65
N ILE A 241 -16.17 3.48 2.87
CA ILE A 241 -16.96 3.54 4.09
C ILE A 241 -17.08 5.03 4.44
N SER A 242 -18.29 5.52 4.67
CA SER A 242 -18.50 6.94 4.96
C SER A 242 -17.81 7.36 6.26
N HIS A 243 -17.37 8.61 6.31
CA HIS A 243 -16.87 9.24 7.53
C HIS A 243 -17.88 9.13 8.68
N ASN A 244 -19.16 9.35 8.38
CA ASN A 244 -20.24 9.26 9.37
C ASN A 244 -20.33 7.88 10.03
N ALA A 245 -20.20 6.79 9.25
CA ALA A 245 -20.22 5.43 9.81
C ALA A 245 -19.04 5.19 10.76
N ILE A 246 -17.85 5.62 10.35
CA ILE A 246 -16.63 5.46 11.15
C ILE A 246 -16.76 6.19 12.48
N GLU A 247 -17.13 7.48 12.44
CA GLU A 247 -17.30 8.28 13.67
C GLU A 247 -18.41 7.75 14.57
N THR A 248 -19.53 7.29 14.00
CA THR A 248 -20.63 6.70 14.76
C THR A 248 -20.15 5.46 15.52
N ILE A 249 -19.42 4.56 14.87
CA ILE A 249 -18.93 3.33 15.51
C ILE A 249 -17.86 3.65 16.56
N LEU A 250 -16.92 4.53 16.25
CA LEU A 250 -15.89 4.94 17.20
C LEU A 250 -16.45 5.64 18.44
N ALA A 251 -17.59 6.30 18.31
CA ALA A 251 -18.34 6.86 19.44
C ALA A 251 -19.16 5.81 20.21
N GLY A 252 -19.09 4.53 19.85
CA GLY A 252 -19.83 3.43 20.49
C GLY A 252 -21.27 3.26 19.98
N GLY A 253 -21.64 3.93 18.89
CA GLY A 253 -22.93 3.78 18.20
C GLY A 253 -22.95 2.63 17.20
N THR A 254 -24.08 2.48 16.53
CA THR A 254 -24.27 1.51 15.44
C THR A 254 -24.54 2.26 14.13
N ALA A 255 -23.74 1.98 13.12
CA ALA A 255 -23.94 2.53 11.77
C ALA A 255 -24.74 1.56 10.90
N ASP A 256 -25.55 2.10 10.00
CA ASP A 256 -26.26 1.33 8.97
C ASP A 256 -25.32 1.07 7.77
N LEU A 257 -24.55 -0.01 7.86
CA LEU A 257 -23.53 -0.34 6.86
C LEU A 257 -24.14 -0.62 5.46
N ASP A 258 -25.44 -0.92 5.37
CA ASP A 258 -26.10 -1.09 4.08
C ASP A 258 -26.20 0.21 3.28
N HIS A 259 -26.25 1.35 3.98
CA HIS A 259 -26.32 2.68 3.38
C HIS A 259 -24.98 3.45 3.45
N GLU A 260 -24.08 3.03 4.32
CA GLU A 260 -22.84 3.77 4.59
C GLU A 260 -21.59 3.14 3.94
N VAL A 261 -21.71 1.92 3.39
CA VAL A 261 -20.68 1.27 2.58
C VAL A 261 -21.07 1.33 1.11
N HIS A 262 -20.40 2.19 0.37
CA HIS A 262 -20.65 2.42 -1.04
C HIS A 262 -19.65 1.65 -1.88
N VAL A 263 -20.14 0.95 -2.92
CA VAL A 263 -19.31 0.08 -3.76
C VAL A 263 -19.54 0.37 -5.24
N TYR A 264 -18.47 0.34 -6.00
CA TYR A 264 -18.42 0.34 -7.45
C TYR A 264 -17.76 -0.95 -7.96
N ALA A 265 -18.35 -1.53 -8.97
CA ALA A 265 -17.80 -2.70 -9.66
C ALA A 265 -17.27 -2.26 -11.04
N PRO A 266 -15.95 -2.33 -11.31
CA PRO A 266 -15.41 -2.08 -12.65
C PRO A 266 -15.85 -3.16 -13.63
N ALA A 267 -15.36 -3.12 -14.86
CA ALA A 267 -15.70 -4.15 -15.87
C ALA A 267 -15.27 -5.56 -15.42
N PRO A 268 -15.97 -6.62 -15.85
CA PRO A 268 -15.53 -7.99 -15.62
C PRO A 268 -14.09 -8.20 -16.11
N GLY A 269 -13.28 -8.89 -15.31
CA GLY A 269 -11.86 -9.10 -15.62
C GLY A 269 -10.95 -7.94 -15.22
N GLU A 270 -11.49 -6.90 -14.62
CA GLU A 270 -10.74 -5.73 -14.18
C GLU A 270 -10.46 -5.81 -12.68
N GLY A 271 -9.20 -5.91 -12.32
CA GLY A 271 -8.75 -6.12 -10.94
C GLY A 271 -7.56 -5.26 -10.54
N ALA A 272 -7.50 -4.91 -9.26
CA ALA A 272 -6.41 -4.17 -8.66
C ALA A 272 -5.39 -5.11 -8.00
N GLU A 273 -4.11 -4.73 -8.04
CA GLU A 273 -3.02 -5.50 -7.44
C GLU A 273 -2.20 -4.69 -6.43
N ASN A 274 -2.40 -3.38 -6.38
CA ASN A 274 -1.56 -2.47 -5.61
C ASN A 274 -2.40 -1.46 -4.79
N GLY A 275 -1.71 -0.58 -4.09
CA GLY A 275 -2.28 0.39 -3.17
C GLY A 275 -3.13 1.46 -3.85
N ILE A 276 -3.94 2.14 -3.03
CA ILE A 276 -4.72 3.32 -3.39
C ILE A 276 -3.90 4.55 -3.03
N ALA A 277 -3.98 5.60 -3.86
CA ALA A 277 -3.59 6.94 -3.45
C ALA A 277 -4.83 7.83 -3.31
N SER A 278 -4.77 8.88 -2.49
CA SER A 278 -5.85 9.85 -2.37
C SER A 278 -5.35 11.28 -2.44
N CYS A 279 -6.17 12.15 -3.01
CA CYS A 279 -5.95 13.58 -3.15
C CYS A 279 -7.26 14.33 -2.87
N ARG A 280 -7.26 15.67 -3.00
CA ARG A 280 -8.47 16.46 -2.79
C ARG A 280 -9.58 16.17 -3.80
N GLU A 281 -9.21 15.69 -4.98
CA GLU A 281 -10.14 15.33 -6.04
C GLU A 281 -10.81 13.98 -5.81
N GLY A 282 -10.23 13.11 -5.01
CA GLY A 282 -10.76 11.76 -4.67
C GLY A 282 -9.70 10.70 -4.48
N ALA A 283 -10.07 9.44 -4.69
CA ALA A 283 -9.19 8.28 -4.60
C ALA A 283 -8.75 7.82 -5.99
N VAL A 284 -7.45 7.55 -6.13
CA VAL A 284 -6.85 7.04 -7.38
C VAL A 284 -6.57 5.55 -7.22
N ILE A 285 -7.13 4.74 -8.11
CA ILE A 285 -6.98 3.28 -8.11
C ILE A 285 -6.47 2.84 -9.48
N LEU A 286 -5.43 2.01 -9.47
CA LEU A 286 -4.88 1.39 -10.66
C LEU A 286 -5.33 -0.06 -10.75
N THR A 287 -5.94 -0.42 -11.89
CA THR A 287 -6.30 -1.80 -12.23
C THR A 287 -5.40 -2.33 -13.35
N ASN A 288 -5.58 -3.57 -13.73
CA ASN A 288 -4.90 -4.14 -14.91
C ASN A 288 -5.37 -3.53 -16.26
N LEU A 289 -6.48 -2.78 -16.29
CA LEU A 289 -7.06 -2.24 -17.52
C LEU A 289 -7.11 -0.71 -17.56
N ALA A 290 -7.12 -0.05 -16.41
CA ALA A 290 -7.28 1.40 -16.36
C ALA A 290 -6.78 2.01 -15.04
N CYS A 291 -6.50 3.30 -15.10
CA CYS A 291 -6.37 4.18 -13.94
C CYS A 291 -7.70 4.91 -13.72
N TYR A 292 -8.14 5.01 -12.48
CA TYR A 292 -9.38 5.65 -12.07
C TYR A 292 -9.14 6.81 -11.12
N LEU A 293 -9.92 7.86 -11.25
CA LEU A 293 -10.22 8.78 -10.16
C LEU A 293 -11.67 8.57 -9.75
N LEU A 294 -11.87 8.24 -8.48
CA LEU A 294 -13.17 8.02 -7.87
C LEU A 294 -13.44 9.09 -6.82
N ARG A 295 -14.69 9.50 -6.68
CA ARG A 295 -15.13 10.49 -5.68
C ARG A 295 -16.32 9.96 -4.89
N ALA A 296 -16.36 10.29 -3.60
CA ALA A 296 -17.51 10.09 -2.74
C ALA A 296 -18.56 11.19 -2.98
N ASN A 297 -19.73 10.81 -3.47
CA ASN A 297 -20.82 11.74 -3.77
C ASN A 297 -22.18 11.08 -3.56
N GLY A 298 -22.50 10.69 -2.31
CA GLY A 298 -23.69 9.89 -1.99
C GLY A 298 -23.71 8.49 -2.61
N GLY A 299 -22.62 8.10 -3.21
CA GLY A 299 -22.27 6.86 -3.88
C GLY A 299 -20.89 7.00 -4.46
N VAL A 300 -20.38 5.97 -5.15
CA VAL A 300 -19.08 6.06 -5.83
C VAL A 300 -19.28 6.67 -7.22
N GLU A 301 -18.77 7.88 -7.40
CA GLU A 301 -18.71 8.56 -8.70
C GLU A 301 -17.38 8.24 -9.39
N VAL A 302 -17.44 7.79 -10.64
CA VAL A 302 -16.26 7.69 -11.51
C VAL A 302 -16.05 9.04 -12.18
N VAL A 303 -15.08 9.82 -11.69
CA VAL A 303 -14.74 11.14 -12.25
C VAL A 303 -14.15 10.97 -13.64
N TRP A 304 -13.17 10.04 -13.74
CA TRP A 304 -12.62 9.61 -15.01
C TRP A 304 -12.05 8.18 -14.90
N ARG A 305 -11.94 7.54 -16.04
CA ARG A 305 -11.31 6.24 -16.26
C ARG A 305 -10.41 6.32 -17.47
N THR A 306 -9.11 6.20 -17.27
CA THR A 306 -8.10 6.24 -18.33
C THR A 306 -7.58 4.85 -18.61
N PRO A 307 -7.96 4.24 -19.74
CA PRO A 307 -7.46 2.92 -20.12
C PRO A 307 -5.97 3.00 -20.48
N TYR A 308 -5.25 1.94 -20.18
CA TYR A 308 -3.87 1.75 -20.61
C TYR A 308 -3.60 0.29 -20.97
N ASP A 309 -2.54 0.06 -21.72
CA ASP A 309 -2.09 -1.29 -22.00
C ASP A 309 -1.21 -1.82 -20.88
N SER A 310 -1.46 -3.06 -20.48
CA SER A 310 -0.67 -3.79 -19.50
C SER A 310 -0.58 -5.27 -19.88
N VAL A 311 0.28 -6.02 -19.26
CA VAL A 311 0.34 -7.47 -19.44
C VAL A 311 -1.02 -8.09 -19.10
N GLY A 312 -1.65 -7.70 -18.00
CA GLY A 312 -2.98 -8.21 -17.61
C GLY A 312 -4.10 -7.76 -18.56
N ALA A 313 -4.02 -6.57 -19.15
CA ALA A 313 -4.98 -6.09 -20.15
C ALA A 313 -4.91 -6.95 -21.42
N LYS A 314 -3.72 -7.28 -21.89
CA LYS A 314 -3.53 -8.16 -23.05
C LYS A 314 -4.15 -9.53 -22.80
N ASP A 315 -3.84 -10.12 -21.67
CA ASP A 315 -4.30 -11.43 -21.28
C ASP A 315 -5.82 -11.49 -21.10
N SER A 316 -6.44 -10.46 -20.50
CA SER A 316 -7.89 -10.38 -20.33
C SER A 316 -8.62 -10.30 -21.67
N ARG A 317 -8.05 -9.59 -22.66
CA ARG A 317 -8.59 -9.50 -24.02
C ARG A 317 -8.45 -10.80 -24.81
N GLU A 318 -7.37 -11.53 -24.63
CA GLU A 318 -7.09 -12.79 -25.33
C GLU A 318 -7.74 -13.99 -24.68
N GLY A 319 -8.38 -13.83 -23.51
CA GLY A 319 -8.98 -14.94 -22.75
C GLY A 319 -7.95 -15.95 -22.25
N ALA A 320 -6.67 -15.61 -22.31
CA ALA A 320 -5.58 -16.48 -21.93
C ALA A 320 -5.42 -16.54 -20.42
N ALA A 321 -5.32 -17.74 -19.89
CA ALA A 321 -4.83 -17.93 -18.52
C ALA A 321 -3.33 -17.68 -18.53
N THR A 322 -2.89 -16.50 -18.10
CA THR A 322 -1.46 -16.19 -18.10
C THR A 322 -0.70 -16.99 -17.05
N THR A 323 0.53 -17.27 -17.35
CA THR A 323 1.48 -17.96 -16.46
C THR A 323 2.23 -16.99 -15.53
N GLY A 324 2.03 -15.67 -15.67
CA GLY A 324 2.63 -14.66 -14.82
C GLY A 324 1.75 -14.39 -13.62
N GLY A 325 2.08 -14.91 -12.46
CA GLY A 325 1.49 -14.49 -11.19
C GLY A 325 2.34 -13.40 -10.55
N GLY A 326 1.78 -12.67 -9.61
CA GLY A 326 2.49 -11.69 -8.81
C GLY A 326 2.17 -10.24 -9.19
N LEU A 327 2.95 -9.29 -8.69
CA LEU A 327 2.81 -7.83 -8.85
C LEU A 327 2.84 -7.32 -10.30
N ALA A 328 2.88 -8.19 -11.27
CA ALA A 328 3.14 -7.86 -12.66
C ALA A 328 1.91 -7.90 -13.58
N TRP A 329 0.71 -8.08 -13.03
CA TRP A 329 -0.47 -8.27 -13.87
C TRP A 329 -1.10 -6.94 -14.33
N GLY A 330 -1.01 -5.90 -13.52
CA GLY A 330 -1.40 -4.53 -13.86
C GLY A 330 -0.18 -3.65 -14.12
N GLY A 331 -0.23 -2.41 -13.66
CA GLY A 331 0.88 -1.46 -13.74
C GLY A 331 2.11 -1.85 -12.92
N GLY A 332 2.00 -2.84 -12.06
CA GLY A 332 3.10 -3.35 -11.23
C GLY A 332 3.50 -2.42 -10.07
N CYS A 333 2.76 -1.35 -9.85
CA CYS A 333 3.03 -0.35 -8.81
C CYS A 333 1.73 0.23 -8.24
N SER A 334 1.81 0.82 -7.05
CA SER A 334 0.79 1.76 -6.57
C SER A 334 0.88 3.05 -7.38
N PRO A 335 -0.23 3.77 -7.64
CA PRO A 335 -0.14 5.08 -8.26
C PRO A 335 0.52 6.07 -7.29
N SER A 336 1.42 6.92 -7.81
CA SER A 336 2.00 8.04 -7.07
C SER A 336 1.45 9.35 -7.62
N LEU A 337 1.17 10.30 -6.74
CA LEU A 337 0.54 11.54 -7.15
C LEU A 337 1.46 12.75 -6.95
N SER A 338 1.31 13.73 -7.81
CA SER A 338 1.67 15.12 -7.54
C SER A 338 0.38 15.94 -7.41
N ARG A 339 0.49 17.27 -7.33
CA ARG A 339 -0.70 18.14 -7.31
C ARG A 339 -1.48 18.14 -8.62
N GLU A 340 -0.85 17.77 -9.73
CA GLU A 340 -1.41 17.89 -11.07
C GLU A 340 -1.45 16.57 -11.83
N LEU A 341 -0.61 15.60 -11.48
CA LEU A 341 -0.42 14.39 -12.24
C LEU A 341 -0.50 13.14 -11.37
N VAL A 342 -1.00 12.08 -11.97
CA VAL A 342 -0.93 10.69 -11.49
C VAL A 342 0.17 9.98 -12.26
N PHE A 343 1.09 9.33 -11.56
CA PHE A 343 2.19 8.56 -12.14
C PHE A 343 2.02 7.07 -11.86
N PHE A 344 2.25 6.25 -12.87
CA PHE A 344 2.30 4.79 -12.76
C PHE A 344 3.05 4.18 -13.94
N THR A 345 3.34 2.89 -13.89
CA THR A 345 3.97 2.16 -15.00
C THR A 345 2.95 1.27 -15.71
N ASP A 346 3.16 1.00 -17.00
CA ASP A 346 2.31 0.10 -17.80
C ASP A 346 2.71 -1.37 -17.67
N ASN A 347 3.93 -1.62 -17.17
CA ASN A 347 4.49 -2.95 -16.94
C ASN A 347 4.53 -3.86 -18.19
N LEU A 348 4.63 -3.29 -19.37
CA LEU A 348 4.84 -4.00 -20.64
C LEU A 348 6.28 -4.50 -20.79
N GLU A 349 6.62 -5.13 -21.92
CA GLU A 349 7.97 -5.59 -22.23
C GLU A 349 8.97 -4.41 -22.23
N THR A 350 8.62 -3.32 -22.91
CA THR A 350 9.22 -2.01 -22.70
C THR A 350 8.34 -1.25 -21.69
N VAL A 351 8.83 -1.13 -20.48
CA VAL A 351 8.09 -0.46 -19.41
C VAL A 351 8.11 1.04 -19.60
N SER A 352 6.93 1.65 -19.63
CA SER A 352 6.80 3.11 -19.71
C SER A 352 6.28 3.70 -18.39
N LEU A 353 6.82 4.85 -18.03
CA LEU A 353 6.24 5.72 -17.01
C LEU A 353 5.11 6.53 -17.64
N MET A 354 3.91 6.34 -17.13
CA MET A 354 2.70 7.07 -17.53
C MET A 354 2.50 8.26 -16.62
N ALA A 355 2.10 9.40 -17.17
CA ALA A 355 1.63 10.57 -16.44
C ALA A 355 0.24 10.96 -16.95
N VAL A 356 -0.72 11.05 -16.05
CA VAL A 356 -2.12 11.37 -16.35
C VAL A 356 -2.52 12.63 -15.58
N ASP A 357 -3.16 13.59 -16.24
CA ASP A 357 -3.68 14.80 -15.60
C ASP A 357 -4.77 14.41 -14.59
N ILE A 358 -4.61 14.86 -13.34
CA ILE A 358 -5.48 14.44 -12.23
C ILE A 358 -6.91 14.95 -12.37
N ARG A 359 -7.12 16.08 -13.06
CA ARG A 359 -8.43 16.70 -13.21
C ARG A 359 -9.21 16.17 -14.41
N THR A 360 -8.49 15.88 -15.51
CA THR A 360 -9.14 15.48 -16.79
C THR A 360 -9.06 14.00 -17.07
N GLY A 361 -8.10 13.27 -16.48
CA GLY A 361 -7.79 11.89 -16.83
C GLY A 361 -7.06 11.73 -18.17
N GLU A 362 -6.67 12.82 -18.83
CA GLU A 362 -5.94 12.75 -20.08
C GLU A 362 -4.48 12.33 -19.84
N VAL A 363 -3.96 11.47 -20.72
CA VAL A 363 -2.55 11.09 -20.69
C VAL A 363 -1.69 12.30 -21.10
N ALA A 364 -1.01 12.90 -20.13
CA ALA A 364 -0.13 14.04 -20.33
C ALA A 364 1.23 13.63 -20.94
N ALA A 365 1.74 12.47 -20.56
CA ALA A 365 2.98 11.91 -21.06
C ALA A 365 3.05 10.38 -20.90
N SER A 366 3.83 9.75 -21.76
CA SER A 366 4.27 8.36 -21.63
C SER A 366 5.73 8.30 -22.04
N HIS A 367 6.59 7.75 -21.21
CA HIS A 367 8.04 7.70 -21.46
C HIS A 367 8.60 6.31 -21.14
N PRO A 368 9.24 5.64 -22.11
CA PRO A 368 9.88 4.35 -21.86
C PRO A 368 11.05 4.52 -20.89
N VAL A 369 11.10 3.68 -19.86
CA VAL A 369 12.12 3.73 -18.78
C VAL A 369 12.96 2.46 -18.68
N ILE A 370 12.43 1.34 -19.15
CA ILE A 370 13.11 0.04 -19.13
C ILE A 370 12.78 -0.71 -20.42
N ASP A 371 13.83 -1.22 -21.12
CA ASP A 371 13.73 -2.11 -22.29
C ASP A 371 13.98 -3.58 -21.90
#